data_ef464b45766ebe04f9b41a95d6f9a824
#
_entry.id   ef464b45766ebe04f9b41a95d6f9a824
#
_cell.length_a   1.000
_cell.length_b   1.000
_cell.length_c   1.000
_cell.angle_alpha   90.00
_cell.angle_beta   90.00
_cell.angle_gamma   90.00
#
_symmetry.space_group_name_H-M   'P 1'
#
loop_
_entity.id
_entity.type
_entity.pdbx_description
1 polymer ?
#
loop_
_entity_poly.entity_id
_entity_poly.type
_entity_poly.pdbx_seq_one_letter_code
_entity_poly.pdbx_strand_id
1 'polypeptide(L)'
;IPPGGNGAGGIRGIRLETRNGETAAFKVFISERHILWVVDGQHRRHGADMAMTFLEQVRLTGKYPGKGAVLFVEKGRLVTEDEMLVWNEAYDAARAYATLTVEVHLGLDIEQERQLFHDLNRLGKKVDASLAFQFDGSNPITHFIKRNLAGDLGIAITESEAKDWSVDSGALVLKDLVGINAIAFLNKGNVAGATPAVIEPREPVIMDLWSRIVEIPDFCNHRAKEKTVAAQPVVLKALAKLAYDLNFNNRKPENADALYQKFLAGLPEIDFSHSNPMWNY
;
A
#
# COMPACT_ATOMS: atom_id res chain seq x y z
N ILE A 1 -20.97 3.66 -21.46
CA ILE A 1 -20.76 5.07 -21.87
C ILE A 1 -22.05 5.54 -22.53
N PRO A 2 -22.80 6.51 -21.97
CA PRO A 2 -24.01 7.01 -22.61
C PRO A 2 -23.65 7.72 -23.93
N PRO A 3 -24.40 7.51 -25.01
CA PRO A 3 -24.22 8.24 -26.26
C PRO A 3 -24.71 9.68 -26.05
N GLY A 4 -23.84 10.65 -26.25
CA GLY A 4 -24.20 12.05 -26.44
C GLY A 4 -23.96 12.96 -25.26
N GLY A 5 -22.72 13.28 -24.98
CA GLY A 5 -22.30 14.46 -24.22
C GLY A 5 -21.44 15.34 -25.09
N ASN A 6 -22.01 16.44 -25.61
CA ASN A 6 -21.27 17.53 -26.28
C ASN A 6 -20.51 18.35 -25.21
N GLY A 7 -19.48 17.75 -24.58
CA GLY A 7 -18.51 18.45 -23.75
C GLY A 7 -17.20 18.54 -24.50
N ALA A 8 -16.63 19.70 -24.60
CA ALA A 8 -15.29 19.89 -25.16
C ALA A 8 -14.28 19.06 -24.40
N GLY A 9 -13.84 17.92 -24.95
CA GLY A 9 -12.88 16.99 -24.34
C GLY A 9 -13.40 15.58 -24.04
N GLY A 10 -14.62 15.23 -24.42
CA GLY A 10 -15.20 13.90 -24.18
C GLY A 10 -14.52 12.78 -24.97
N ILE A 11 -14.38 11.61 -24.32
CA ILE A 11 -13.93 10.38 -24.96
C ILE A 11 -14.99 9.92 -25.95
N ARG A 12 -14.58 9.68 -27.18
CA ARG A 12 -15.47 9.26 -28.26
C ARG A 12 -15.29 7.77 -28.52
N GLY A 13 -16.37 6.99 -28.45
CA GLY A 13 -16.37 5.56 -28.77
C GLY A 13 -17.17 5.28 -30.06
N ILE A 14 -16.63 4.39 -30.89
CA ILE A 14 -17.33 3.82 -32.02
C ILE A 14 -17.50 2.33 -31.76
N ARG A 15 -18.74 1.87 -31.84
CA ARG A 15 -19.07 0.44 -31.74
C ARG A 15 -18.59 -0.28 -32.99
N LEU A 16 -17.87 -1.36 -32.80
CA LEU A 16 -17.49 -2.29 -33.86
C LEU A 16 -18.38 -3.52 -33.75
N GLU A 17 -19.00 -3.90 -34.85
CA GLU A 17 -19.94 -5.03 -34.90
C GLU A 17 -19.34 -6.21 -35.66
N THR A 18 -19.68 -7.40 -35.23
CA THR A 18 -19.44 -8.64 -35.99
C THR A 18 -20.34 -8.69 -37.23
N ARG A 19 -20.09 -9.64 -38.14
CA ARG A 19 -20.96 -9.85 -39.32
C ARG A 19 -22.42 -10.16 -38.94
N ASN A 20 -22.65 -10.64 -37.71
CA ASN A 20 -23.97 -10.99 -37.20
C ASN A 20 -24.63 -9.84 -36.42
N GLY A 21 -24.05 -8.63 -36.45
CA GLY A 21 -24.59 -7.44 -35.73
C GLY A 21 -24.32 -7.42 -34.23
N GLU A 22 -23.56 -8.36 -33.68
CA GLU A 22 -23.14 -8.37 -32.27
C GLU A 22 -21.99 -7.40 -32.03
N THR A 23 -21.94 -6.81 -30.84
CA THR A 23 -20.83 -5.93 -30.45
C THR A 23 -19.56 -6.73 -30.25
N ALA A 24 -18.58 -6.56 -31.14
CA ALA A 24 -17.27 -7.21 -31.04
C ALA A 24 -16.30 -6.40 -30.14
N ALA A 25 -16.32 -5.07 -30.28
CA ALA A 25 -15.41 -4.18 -29.57
C ALA A 25 -15.90 -2.71 -29.68
N PHE A 26 -15.18 -1.84 -29.01
CA PHE A 26 -15.32 -0.40 -29.19
C PHE A 26 -13.97 0.20 -29.63
N LYS A 27 -13.97 1.05 -30.64
CA LYS A 27 -12.83 1.92 -30.94
C LYS A 27 -13.01 3.22 -30.17
N VAL A 28 -12.09 3.50 -29.28
CA VAL A 28 -12.14 4.67 -28.41
C VAL A 28 -11.09 5.67 -28.88
N PHE A 29 -11.49 6.92 -29.03
CA PHE A 29 -10.61 8.03 -29.37
C PHE A 29 -10.35 8.83 -28.10
N ILE A 30 -9.08 8.89 -27.72
CA ILE A 30 -8.60 9.69 -26.59
C ILE A 30 -7.83 10.86 -27.17
N SER A 31 -8.18 12.08 -26.78
CA SER A 31 -7.46 13.28 -27.21
C SER A 31 -6.04 13.25 -26.66
N GLU A 32 -5.06 13.73 -27.41
CA GLU A 32 -3.66 13.91 -26.95
C GLU A 32 -3.55 14.83 -25.73
N ARG A 33 -4.57 15.62 -25.45
CA ARG A 33 -4.66 16.50 -24.27
C ARG A 33 -5.13 15.77 -22.99
N HIS A 34 -5.60 14.52 -23.10
CA HIS A 34 -5.98 13.73 -21.94
C HIS A 34 -4.73 13.21 -21.22
N ILE A 35 -4.64 13.52 -19.94
CA ILE A 35 -3.61 12.97 -19.07
C ILE A 35 -4.07 11.58 -18.65
N LEU A 36 -3.25 10.57 -18.96
CA LEU A 36 -3.44 9.20 -18.49
C LEU A 36 -2.44 8.94 -17.37
N TRP A 37 -2.96 8.50 -16.24
CA TRP A 37 -2.13 8.09 -15.11
C TRP A 37 -1.78 6.60 -15.24
N VAL A 38 -0.52 6.27 -14.98
CA VAL A 38 -0.06 4.87 -14.99
C VAL A 38 -0.22 4.31 -13.58
N VAL A 39 -1.22 3.46 -13.39
CA VAL A 39 -1.51 2.81 -12.11
C VAL A 39 -0.54 1.65 -11.88
N ASP A 40 -0.27 0.84 -12.90
CA ASP A 40 0.72 -0.25 -12.87
C ASP A 40 1.46 -0.35 -14.20
N GLY A 41 2.59 -1.06 -14.21
CA GLY A 41 3.40 -1.29 -15.41
C GLY A 41 4.46 -0.23 -15.68
N GLN A 42 4.73 0.71 -14.77
CA GLN A 42 5.77 1.73 -14.92
C GLN A 42 7.14 1.11 -15.26
N HIS A 43 7.49 -0.01 -14.63
CA HIS A 43 8.75 -0.72 -14.89
C HIS A 43 8.80 -1.32 -16.30
N ARG A 44 7.68 -1.86 -16.80
CA ARG A 44 7.58 -2.39 -18.17
C ARG A 44 7.70 -1.28 -19.20
N ARG A 45 7.00 -0.15 -18.98
CA ARG A 45 7.12 1.04 -19.82
C ARG A 45 8.53 1.57 -19.82
N HIS A 46 9.16 1.73 -18.64
CA HIS A 46 10.53 2.23 -18.53
C HIS A 46 11.53 1.28 -19.18
N GLY A 47 11.36 -0.04 -19.02
CA GLY A 47 12.17 -1.03 -19.71
C GLY A 47 12.08 -0.94 -21.24
N ALA A 48 10.87 -0.74 -21.77
CA ALA A 48 10.67 -0.53 -23.22
C ALA A 48 11.33 0.77 -23.71
N ASP A 49 11.20 1.86 -22.95
CA ASP A 49 11.83 3.14 -23.22
C ASP A 49 13.37 3.04 -23.20
N MET A 50 13.92 2.35 -22.21
CA MET A 50 15.37 2.07 -22.14
C MET A 50 15.85 1.26 -23.34
N ALA A 51 15.10 0.24 -23.76
CA ALA A 51 15.46 -0.58 -24.92
C ALA A 51 15.44 0.24 -26.22
N MET A 52 14.42 1.06 -26.43
CA MET A 52 14.34 1.94 -27.59
C MET A 52 15.49 2.98 -27.58
N THR A 53 15.73 3.62 -26.44
CA THR A 53 16.84 4.58 -26.28
C THR A 53 18.19 3.93 -26.60
N PHE A 54 18.41 2.69 -26.13
CA PHE A 54 19.60 1.93 -26.45
C PHE A 54 19.75 1.71 -27.96
N LEU A 55 18.70 1.21 -28.62
CA LEU A 55 18.74 0.95 -30.07
C LEU A 55 18.99 2.23 -30.88
N GLU A 56 18.35 3.34 -30.50
CA GLU A 56 18.57 4.65 -31.12
C GLU A 56 20.02 5.13 -30.94
N GLN A 57 20.55 5.02 -29.73
CA GLN A 57 21.91 5.45 -29.42
C GLN A 57 22.94 4.64 -30.19
N VAL A 58 22.79 3.32 -30.25
CA VAL A 58 23.72 2.46 -31.04
C VAL A 58 23.66 2.84 -32.50
N ARG A 59 22.48 3.00 -33.07
CA ARG A 59 22.30 3.38 -34.49
C ARG A 59 22.89 4.74 -34.82
N LEU A 60 22.70 5.73 -33.95
CA LEU A 60 23.19 7.09 -34.19
C LEU A 60 24.70 7.26 -34.00
N THR A 61 25.28 6.54 -33.04
CA THR A 61 26.66 6.75 -32.62
C THR A 61 27.66 5.71 -33.12
N GLY A 62 27.15 4.55 -33.54
CA GLY A 62 27.99 3.39 -33.86
C GLY A 62 28.80 2.85 -32.68
N LYS A 63 28.33 3.15 -31.45
CA LYS A 63 28.99 2.75 -30.20
C LYS A 63 28.01 2.20 -29.22
N TYR A 64 28.44 1.24 -28.40
CA TYR A 64 27.68 0.83 -27.24
C TYR A 64 27.66 1.93 -26.17
N PRO A 65 26.54 2.11 -25.45
CA PRO A 65 26.45 3.13 -24.41
C PRO A 65 27.54 2.98 -23.34
N GLY A 66 28.12 4.09 -22.93
CA GLY A 66 29.13 4.14 -21.86
C GLY A 66 28.51 4.07 -20.45
N LYS A 67 27.21 4.36 -20.33
CA LYS A 67 26.44 4.34 -19.04
C LYS A 67 25.11 3.64 -19.25
N GLY A 68 24.62 2.99 -18.23
CA GLY A 68 23.26 2.43 -18.16
C GLY A 68 23.17 1.00 -18.66
N ALA A 69 23.04 0.76 -19.94
CA ALA A 69 22.74 -0.55 -20.49
C ALA A 69 23.80 -1.60 -20.13
N VAL A 70 23.33 -2.71 -19.60
CA VAL A 70 24.17 -3.86 -19.26
C VAL A 70 23.92 -4.90 -20.34
N LEU A 71 24.72 -4.82 -21.39
CA LEU A 71 24.89 -5.93 -22.33
C LEU A 71 26.22 -6.59 -21.99
N PHE A 72 26.38 -7.86 -22.42
CA PHE A 72 27.63 -8.62 -22.27
C PHE A 72 28.77 -8.06 -23.14
N VAL A 73 28.81 -6.75 -23.35
CA VAL A 73 29.74 -6.05 -24.21
C VAL A 73 30.44 -4.95 -23.45
N GLU A 74 31.64 -4.65 -23.82
CA GLU A 74 32.45 -3.58 -23.25
C GLU A 74 31.78 -2.21 -23.51
N LYS A 75 31.62 -1.41 -22.45
CA LYS A 75 30.97 -0.09 -22.52
C LYS A 75 31.78 0.85 -23.40
N GLY A 76 31.10 1.56 -24.28
CA GLY A 76 31.70 2.52 -25.19
C GLY A 76 32.49 1.90 -26.36
N ARG A 77 32.52 0.57 -26.49
CA ARG A 77 33.12 -0.13 -27.62
C ARG A 77 32.43 0.25 -28.94
N LEU A 78 33.19 0.34 -30.01
CA LEU A 78 32.65 0.49 -31.36
C LEU A 78 31.83 -0.78 -31.73
N VAL A 79 30.70 -0.56 -32.37
CA VAL A 79 29.87 -1.60 -32.93
C VAL A 79 30.53 -2.04 -34.27
N THR A 80 30.65 -3.35 -34.48
CA THR A 80 31.16 -3.88 -35.77
C THR A 80 30.10 -3.74 -36.87
N GLU A 81 30.48 -3.89 -38.13
CA GLU A 81 29.53 -3.81 -39.24
C GLU A 81 28.41 -4.85 -39.14
N ASP A 82 28.77 -6.09 -38.79
CA ASP A 82 27.79 -7.18 -38.64
C ASP A 82 26.85 -6.92 -37.49
N GLU A 83 27.35 -6.45 -36.34
CA GLU A 83 26.54 -6.06 -35.20
C GLU A 83 25.60 -4.88 -35.55
N MET A 84 26.08 -3.91 -36.35
CA MET A 84 25.29 -2.78 -36.79
C MET A 84 24.10 -3.19 -37.66
N LEU A 85 24.29 -4.19 -38.53
CA LEU A 85 23.17 -4.74 -39.32
C LEU A 85 22.09 -5.34 -38.41
N VAL A 86 22.49 -6.12 -37.42
CA VAL A 86 21.56 -6.73 -36.44
C VAL A 86 20.83 -5.66 -35.63
N TRP A 87 21.55 -4.63 -35.15
CA TRP A 87 20.93 -3.57 -34.37
C TRP A 87 19.99 -2.67 -35.17
N ASN A 88 20.29 -2.43 -36.46
CA ASN A 88 19.39 -1.70 -37.34
C ASN A 88 18.10 -2.51 -37.59
N GLU A 89 18.22 -3.81 -37.86
CA GLU A 89 17.05 -4.69 -38.02
C GLU A 89 16.22 -4.75 -36.75
N ALA A 90 16.85 -4.88 -35.59
CA ALA A 90 16.18 -4.86 -34.28
C ALA A 90 15.45 -3.53 -34.04
N TYR A 91 16.07 -2.39 -34.37
CA TYR A 91 15.42 -1.08 -34.26
C TYR A 91 14.18 -0.95 -35.14
N ASP A 92 14.31 -1.35 -36.42
CA ASP A 92 13.22 -1.24 -37.38
C ASP A 92 12.07 -2.20 -37.02
N ALA A 93 12.39 -3.42 -36.56
CA ALA A 93 11.41 -4.37 -36.04
C ALA A 93 10.72 -3.84 -34.76
N ALA A 94 11.46 -3.27 -33.84
CA ALA A 94 10.89 -2.71 -32.62
C ALA A 94 9.94 -1.56 -32.93
N ARG A 95 10.29 -0.66 -33.85
CA ARG A 95 9.40 0.42 -34.28
C ARG A 95 8.16 -0.03 -35.02
N ALA A 96 8.27 -1.08 -35.82
CA ALA A 96 7.16 -1.57 -36.62
C ALA A 96 6.19 -2.47 -35.84
N TYR A 97 6.71 -3.29 -34.91
CA TYR A 97 5.95 -4.38 -34.34
C TYR A 97 5.90 -4.40 -32.80
N ALA A 98 6.76 -3.64 -32.12
CA ALA A 98 6.70 -3.61 -30.65
C ALA A 98 5.41 -2.92 -30.19
N THR A 99 4.59 -3.65 -29.45
CA THR A 99 3.34 -3.15 -28.88
C THR A 99 3.30 -3.41 -27.39
N LEU A 100 2.69 -2.48 -26.67
CA LEU A 100 2.36 -2.67 -25.26
C LEU A 100 0.85 -2.79 -25.14
N THR A 101 0.38 -3.90 -24.56
CA THR A 101 -1.02 -4.01 -24.18
C THR A 101 -1.27 -3.16 -22.96
N VAL A 102 -2.23 -2.25 -23.05
CA VAL A 102 -2.66 -1.41 -21.94
C VAL A 102 -4.15 -1.62 -21.68
N GLU A 103 -4.51 -1.65 -20.39
CA GLU A 103 -5.88 -1.61 -19.94
C GLU A 103 -6.17 -0.19 -19.45
N VAL A 104 -7.22 0.43 -19.97
CA VAL A 104 -7.57 1.81 -19.66
C VAL A 104 -8.87 1.82 -18.85
N HIS A 105 -8.78 2.22 -17.61
CA HIS A 105 -9.92 2.43 -16.73
C HIS A 105 -10.35 3.90 -16.82
N LEU A 106 -11.63 4.15 -17.08
CA LEU A 106 -12.17 5.48 -17.24
C LEU A 106 -13.07 5.86 -16.07
N GLY A 107 -12.91 7.10 -15.59
CA GLY A 107 -13.79 7.67 -14.57
C GLY A 107 -13.53 7.15 -13.14
N LEU A 108 -12.36 6.61 -12.87
CA LEU A 108 -11.96 6.25 -11.50
C LEU A 108 -11.74 7.53 -10.68
N ASP A 109 -12.20 7.49 -9.44
CA ASP A 109 -11.77 8.43 -8.42
C ASP A 109 -10.46 7.95 -7.75
N ILE A 110 -9.89 8.80 -6.89
CA ILE A 110 -8.60 8.52 -6.24
C ILE A 110 -8.65 7.23 -5.38
N GLU A 111 -9.77 6.95 -4.72
CA GLU A 111 -9.90 5.74 -3.89
C GLU A 111 -10.00 4.49 -4.77
N GLN A 112 -10.71 4.56 -5.89
CA GLN A 112 -10.80 3.48 -6.87
C GLN A 112 -9.46 3.23 -7.57
N GLU A 113 -8.69 4.28 -7.90
CA GLU A 113 -7.32 4.13 -8.41
C GLU A 113 -6.41 3.43 -7.41
N ARG A 114 -6.48 3.80 -6.12
CA ARG A 114 -5.71 3.18 -5.04
C ARG A 114 -6.10 1.72 -4.85
N GLN A 115 -7.40 1.41 -4.88
CA GLN A 115 -7.88 0.05 -4.79
C GLN A 115 -7.40 -0.78 -5.98
N LEU A 116 -7.49 -0.27 -7.20
CA LEU A 116 -6.99 -0.93 -8.40
C LEU A 116 -5.49 -1.22 -8.31
N PHE A 117 -4.69 -0.25 -7.87
CA PHE A 117 -3.25 -0.42 -7.65
C PHE A 117 -2.97 -1.54 -6.62
N HIS A 118 -3.72 -1.55 -5.51
CA HIS A 118 -3.60 -2.60 -4.49
C HIS A 118 -3.90 -3.99 -5.07
N ASP A 119 -4.99 -4.12 -5.82
CA ASP A 119 -5.44 -5.39 -6.37
C ASP A 119 -4.46 -5.93 -7.41
N LEU A 120 -3.94 -5.09 -8.30
CA LEU A 120 -2.93 -5.45 -9.29
C LEU A 120 -1.61 -5.89 -8.63
N ASN A 121 -1.19 -5.21 -7.58
CA ASN A 121 0.05 -5.53 -6.87
C ASN A 121 -0.07 -6.73 -5.92
N ARG A 122 -1.29 -7.09 -5.48
CA ARG A 122 -1.54 -8.29 -4.68
C ARG A 122 -1.24 -9.58 -5.44
N LEU A 123 -1.38 -9.56 -6.77
CA LEU A 123 -1.08 -10.68 -7.67
C LEU A 123 0.40 -10.70 -8.09
N GLY A 124 1.15 -9.66 -7.80
CA GLY A 124 2.55 -9.49 -8.17
C GLY A 124 3.55 -9.67 -7.02
N LYS A 125 4.73 -9.10 -7.21
CA LYS A 125 5.82 -9.08 -6.23
C LYS A 125 5.37 -8.36 -4.96
N LYS A 126 5.68 -8.91 -3.77
CA LYS A 126 5.28 -8.34 -2.47
C LYS A 126 5.61 -6.85 -2.38
N VAL A 127 4.58 -6.04 -2.41
CA VAL A 127 4.64 -4.63 -2.03
C VAL A 127 4.94 -4.56 -0.53
N ASP A 128 5.61 -3.49 -0.07
CA ASP A 128 5.75 -3.24 1.37
C ASP A 128 4.39 -3.35 2.05
N ALA A 129 4.33 -4.08 3.16
CA ALA A 129 3.07 -4.39 3.81
C ALA A 129 2.32 -3.13 4.30
N SER A 130 3.05 -2.07 4.71
CA SER A 130 2.44 -0.80 5.09
C SER A 130 1.75 -0.13 3.92
N LEU A 131 2.41 -0.12 2.75
CA LEU A 131 1.86 0.45 1.52
C LEU A 131 0.65 -0.35 1.03
N ALA A 132 0.72 -1.70 1.08
CA ALA A 132 -0.41 -2.55 0.74
C ALA A 132 -1.64 -2.27 1.61
N PHE A 133 -1.45 -2.11 2.93
CA PHE A 133 -2.54 -1.77 3.85
C PHE A 133 -3.07 -0.35 3.68
N GLN A 134 -2.23 0.60 3.28
CA GLN A 134 -2.67 1.97 3.00
C GLN A 134 -3.71 2.01 1.87
N PHE A 135 -3.53 1.16 0.84
CA PHE A 135 -4.41 1.08 -0.32
C PHE A 135 -5.55 0.07 -0.17
N ASP A 136 -5.51 -0.82 0.84
CA ASP A 136 -6.59 -1.76 1.11
C ASP A 136 -7.75 -1.07 1.85
N GLY A 137 -8.59 -0.37 1.08
CA GLY A 137 -9.82 0.24 1.60
C GLY A 137 -10.94 -0.77 1.92
N SER A 138 -10.79 -2.03 1.50
CA SER A 138 -11.82 -3.06 1.71
C SER A 138 -11.65 -3.83 3.03
N ASN A 139 -10.48 -3.73 3.67
CA ASN A 139 -10.21 -4.45 4.91
C ASN A 139 -10.84 -3.76 6.12
N PRO A 140 -11.74 -4.43 6.87
CA PRO A 140 -12.43 -3.81 8.00
C PRO A 140 -11.49 -3.30 9.10
N ILE A 141 -10.35 -3.97 9.34
CA ILE A 141 -9.36 -3.52 10.33
C ILE A 141 -8.69 -2.24 9.86
N THR A 142 -8.30 -2.15 8.59
CA THR A 142 -7.73 -0.91 8.03
C THR A 142 -8.74 0.24 8.08
N HIS A 143 -10.00 -0.06 7.80
CA HIS A 143 -11.10 0.90 7.90
C HIS A 143 -11.28 1.39 9.35
N PHE A 144 -11.30 0.46 10.32
CA PHE A 144 -11.34 0.80 11.75
C PHE A 144 -10.18 1.73 12.15
N ILE A 145 -8.94 1.42 11.75
CA ILE A 145 -7.77 2.24 12.05
C ILE A 145 -7.93 3.66 11.50
N LYS A 146 -8.32 3.79 10.24
CA LYS A 146 -8.46 5.11 9.60
C LYS A 146 -9.60 5.94 10.22
N ARG A 147 -10.75 5.34 10.46
CA ARG A 147 -11.94 6.02 10.99
C ARG A 147 -11.78 6.33 12.48
N ASN A 148 -11.52 5.30 13.28
CA ASN A 148 -11.58 5.42 14.74
C ASN A 148 -10.25 5.88 15.34
N LEU A 149 -9.12 5.26 14.97
CA LEU A 149 -7.85 5.63 15.61
C LEU A 149 -7.31 6.95 15.10
N ALA A 150 -7.25 7.14 13.77
CA ALA A 150 -6.78 8.39 13.20
C ALA A 150 -7.84 9.51 13.26
N GLY A 151 -9.11 9.18 12.95
CA GLY A 151 -10.20 10.15 12.91
C GLY A 151 -10.68 10.56 14.31
N ASP A 152 -11.19 9.60 15.08
CA ASP A 152 -11.85 9.91 16.36
C ASP A 152 -10.85 10.16 17.49
N LEU A 153 -9.77 9.35 17.58
CA LEU A 153 -8.76 9.48 18.64
C LEU A 153 -7.54 10.37 18.26
N GLY A 154 -7.44 10.79 17.00
CA GLY A 154 -6.38 11.68 16.55
C GLY A 154 -4.97 11.07 16.55
N ILE A 155 -4.85 9.72 16.52
CA ILE A 155 -3.55 9.04 16.49
C ILE A 155 -2.89 9.29 15.13
N ALA A 156 -1.70 9.90 15.16
CA ALA A 156 -0.92 10.12 13.96
C ALA A 156 -0.38 8.81 13.41
N ILE A 157 -0.52 8.60 12.10
CA ILE A 157 -0.11 7.37 11.41
C ILE A 157 1.00 7.69 10.41
N THR A 158 2.00 6.82 10.35
CA THR A 158 3.11 6.87 9.38
C THR A 158 3.26 5.57 8.63
N GLU A 159 3.93 5.60 7.49
CA GLU A 159 4.24 4.40 6.68
C GLU A 159 5.51 3.69 7.13
N SER A 160 6.44 4.44 7.72
CA SER A 160 7.74 3.93 8.13
C SER A 160 8.14 4.40 9.51
N GLU A 161 8.88 3.56 10.21
CA GLU A 161 9.44 3.89 11.51
C GLU A 161 10.61 4.88 11.38
N ALA A 162 10.68 5.84 12.32
CA ALA A 162 11.85 6.69 12.45
C ALA A 162 13.05 5.84 12.89
N LYS A 163 14.14 5.90 12.13
CA LYS A 163 15.39 5.18 12.45
C LYS A 163 16.10 5.80 13.66
N ASP A 164 15.94 7.09 13.85
CA ASP A 164 16.47 7.86 14.97
C ASP A 164 15.30 8.37 15.82
N TRP A 165 15.29 8.00 17.09
CA TRP A 165 14.22 8.38 18.01
C TRP A 165 14.21 9.88 18.35
N SER A 166 15.32 10.58 18.14
CA SER A 166 15.39 12.03 18.34
C SER A 166 14.50 12.81 17.36
N VAL A 167 14.18 12.21 16.21
CA VAL A 167 13.25 12.76 15.19
C VAL A 167 11.89 12.06 15.18
N ASP A 168 11.61 11.23 16.20
CA ASP A 168 10.31 10.55 16.31
C ASP A 168 9.18 11.55 16.48
N SER A 169 8.24 11.52 15.55
CA SER A 169 7.05 12.38 15.57
C SER A 169 5.98 11.93 16.57
N GLY A 170 6.13 10.74 17.15
CA GLY A 170 5.11 10.07 17.94
C GLY A 170 4.08 9.30 17.11
N ALA A 171 4.20 9.32 15.78
CA ALA A 171 3.29 8.59 14.90
C ALA A 171 3.51 7.08 14.98
N LEU A 172 2.42 6.31 14.89
CA LEU A 172 2.44 4.86 14.84
C LEU A 172 2.51 4.36 13.41
N VAL A 173 3.28 3.29 13.18
CA VAL A 173 3.41 2.69 11.85
C VAL A 173 2.15 1.92 11.48
N LEU A 174 1.57 2.18 10.32
CA LEU A 174 0.32 1.55 9.86
C LEU A 174 0.39 0.03 9.90
N LYS A 175 1.48 -0.56 9.43
CA LYS A 175 1.70 -2.02 9.46
C LYS A 175 1.60 -2.59 10.88
N ASP A 176 2.18 -1.89 11.86
CA ASP A 176 2.14 -2.33 13.26
C ASP A 176 0.74 -2.17 13.83
N LEU A 177 0.06 -1.07 13.55
CA LEU A 177 -1.35 -0.86 13.93
C LEU A 177 -2.24 -1.97 13.36
N VAL A 178 -2.06 -2.36 12.10
CA VAL A 178 -2.80 -3.47 11.51
C VAL A 178 -2.53 -4.78 12.25
N GLY A 179 -1.26 -5.08 12.55
CA GLY A 179 -0.90 -6.27 13.32
C GLY A 179 -1.44 -6.27 14.75
N ILE A 180 -1.39 -5.13 15.44
CA ILE A 180 -1.93 -4.95 16.80
C ILE A 180 -3.45 -5.19 16.80
N ASN A 181 -4.17 -4.53 15.89
CA ASN A 181 -5.62 -4.68 15.79
C ASN A 181 -6.05 -6.08 15.30
N ALA A 182 -5.26 -6.74 14.44
CA ALA A 182 -5.50 -8.12 14.07
C ALA A 182 -5.40 -9.07 15.29
N ILE A 183 -4.50 -8.81 16.23
CA ILE A 183 -4.45 -9.52 17.49
C ILE A 183 -5.68 -9.18 18.35
N ALA A 184 -6.00 -7.90 18.51
CA ALA A 184 -7.12 -7.44 19.33
C ALA A 184 -8.46 -7.99 18.85
N PHE A 185 -8.71 -8.03 17.55
CA PHE A 185 -9.96 -8.51 16.98
C PHE A 185 -10.02 -10.02 16.75
N LEU A 186 -8.91 -10.65 16.33
CA LEU A 186 -8.90 -12.00 15.77
C LEU A 186 -7.97 -12.98 16.50
N ASN A 187 -7.12 -12.50 17.41
CA ASN A 187 -6.01 -13.26 17.97
C ASN A 187 -5.06 -13.82 16.90
N LYS A 188 -4.80 -13.03 15.86
CA LYS A 188 -3.94 -13.41 14.74
C LYS A 188 -2.91 -12.32 14.47
N GLY A 189 -1.72 -12.69 13.98
CA GLY A 189 -0.70 -11.73 13.55
C GLY A 189 -0.95 -11.12 12.15
N ASN A 190 -2.10 -11.45 11.52
CA ASN A 190 -2.48 -10.98 10.19
C ASN A 190 -4.00 -10.79 10.08
N VAL A 191 -4.44 -10.13 9.01
CA VAL A 191 -5.84 -9.79 8.76
C VAL A 191 -6.67 -10.92 8.14
N ALA A 192 -6.13 -12.13 8.03
CA ALA A 192 -6.86 -13.25 7.45
C ALA A 192 -8.09 -13.62 8.30
N GLY A 193 -9.27 -13.51 7.70
CA GLY A 193 -10.56 -13.72 8.36
C GLY A 193 -11.17 -12.44 8.96
N ALA A 194 -10.60 -11.27 8.71
CA ALA A 194 -11.26 -10.00 9.01
C ALA A 194 -12.42 -9.79 8.04
N THR A 195 -13.63 -9.93 8.55
CA THR A 195 -14.86 -9.61 7.83
C THR A 195 -15.66 -8.60 8.63
N PRO A 196 -16.52 -7.76 8.02
CA PRO A 196 -17.37 -6.82 8.74
C PRO A 196 -18.18 -7.52 9.85
N ALA A 197 -18.74 -8.67 9.56
CA ALA A 197 -19.52 -9.46 10.52
C ALA A 197 -18.76 -9.89 11.79
N VAL A 198 -17.41 -10.00 11.70
CA VAL A 198 -16.54 -10.34 12.83
C VAL A 198 -16.03 -9.10 13.54
N ILE A 199 -15.71 -8.06 12.79
CA ILE A 199 -15.04 -6.85 13.32
C ILE A 199 -16.05 -5.89 13.96
N GLU A 200 -17.13 -5.53 13.26
CA GLU A 200 -18.09 -4.52 13.72
C GLU A 200 -18.65 -4.78 15.13
N PRO A 201 -19.08 -6.01 15.49
CA PRO A 201 -19.58 -6.26 16.84
C PRO A 201 -18.52 -6.11 17.96
N ARG A 202 -17.24 -6.15 17.60
CA ARG A 202 -16.11 -6.07 18.54
C ARG A 202 -15.51 -4.65 18.64
N GLU A 203 -15.86 -3.77 17.70
CA GLU A 203 -15.34 -2.39 17.66
C GLU A 203 -15.51 -1.64 19.00
N PRO A 204 -16.67 -1.67 19.67
CA PRO A 204 -16.83 -0.93 20.93
C PRO A 204 -15.80 -1.30 21.99
N VAL A 205 -15.55 -2.60 22.17
CA VAL A 205 -14.59 -3.11 23.16
C VAL A 205 -13.16 -2.68 22.82
N ILE A 206 -12.81 -2.72 21.54
CA ILE A 206 -11.45 -2.32 21.10
C ILE A 206 -11.30 -0.80 21.12
N MET A 207 -12.39 -0.03 20.89
CA MET A 207 -12.37 1.43 21.09
C MET A 207 -12.14 1.80 22.56
N ASP A 208 -12.78 1.10 23.51
CA ASP A 208 -12.54 1.31 24.94
C ASP A 208 -11.06 1.07 25.29
N LEU A 209 -10.45 0.01 24.75
CA LEU A 209 -9.02 -0.24 24.91
C LEU A 209 -8.18 0.94 24.39
N TRP A 210 -8.38 1.35 23.14
CA TRP A 210 -7.60 2.42 22.53
C TRP A 210 -7.83 3.77 23.24
N SER A 211 -9.05 4.05 23.68
CA SER A 211 -9.36 5.25 24.48
C SER A 211 -8.53 5.31 25.76
N ARG A 212 -8.26 4.16 26.40
CA ARG A 212 -7.39 4.12 27.59
C ARG A 212 -5.90 4.12 27.25
N ILE A 213 -5.50 3.55 26.12
CA ILE A 213 -4.11 3.60 25.66
C ILE A 213 -3.67 5.05 25.39
N VAL A 214 -4.53 5.87 24.78
CA VAL A 214 -4.17 7.28 24.52
C VAL A 214 -4.08 8.15 25.78
N GLU A 215 -4.63 7.70 26.89
CA GLU A 215 -4.49 8.34 28.21
C GLU A 215 -3.15 8.03 28.90
N ILE A 216 -2.38 7.06 28.40
CA ILE A 216 -1.07 6.71 28.98
C ILE A 216 -0.13 7.93 28.85
N PRO A 217 0.57 8.31 29.91
CA PRO A 217 1.52 9.44 29.86
C PRO A 217 2.56 9.28 28.73
N ASP A 218 2.81 10.37 28.03
CA ASP A 218 3.74 10.47 26.89
C ASP A 218 3.38 9.60 25.67
N PHE A 219 2.24 8.89 25.65
CA PHE A 219 1.83 8.09 24.50
C PHE A 219 1.67 8.98 23.24
N CYS A 220 2.29 8.58 22.12
CA CYS A 220 2.25 9.29 20.84
C CYS A 220 2.71 10.75 20.87
N ASN A 221 3.37 11.22 21.92
CA ASN A 221 3.98 12.53 21.96
C ASN A 221 5.28 12.57 21.13
N HIS A 222 5.68 13.77 20.73
CA HIS A 222 6.98 13.95 20.07
C HIS A 222 8.11 13.38 20.92
N ARG A 223 8.98 12.56 20.34
CA ARG A 223 10.07 11.84 21.00
C ARG A 223 9.61 10.93 22.15
N ALA A 224 8.38 10.40 22.05
CA ALA A 224 7.84 9.49 23.06
C ALA A 224 8.71 8.24 23.23
N LYS A 225 9.26 7.71 22.15
CA LYS A 225 10.11 6.50 22.17
C LYS A 225 11.38 6.66 23.02
N GLU A 226 11.87 7.87 23.25
CA GLU A 226 13.01 8.11 24.14
C GLU A 226 12.65 8.03 25.62
N LYS A 227 11.38 8.15 25.96
CA LYS A 227 10.90 8.24 27.34
C LYS A 227 10.14 7.00 27.80
N THR A 228 9.37 6.40 26.92
CA THR A 228 8.40 5.37 27.24
C THR A 228 8.35 4.24 26.23
N VAL A 229 8.03 3.05 26.71
CA VAL A 229 7.76 1.86 25.88
C VAL A 229 6.29 1.75 25.46
N ALA A 230 5.41 2.64 25.93
CA ALA A 230 3.96 2.54 25.75
C ALA A 230 3.54 2.42 24.27
N ALA A 231 4.20 3.17 23.36
CA ALA A 231 3.92 3.15 21.92
C ALA A 231 4.70 2.08 21.15
N GLN A 232 5.47 1.22 21.82
CA GLN A 232 6.20 0.16 21.14
C GLN A 232 5.26 -0.95 20.67
N PRO A 233 5.42 -1.47 19.44
CA PRO A 233 4.53 -2.48 18.89
C PRO A 233 4.41 -3.75 19.75
N VAL A 234 5.48 -4.15 20.45
CA VAL A 234 5.46 -5.32 21.32
C VAL A 234 4.54 -5.11 22.52
N VAL A 235 4.58 -3.93 23.14
CA VAL A 235 3.72 -3.57 24.29
C VAL A 235 2.27 -3.51 23.83
N LEU A 236 1.99 -2.78 22.75
CA LEU A 236 0.64 -2.67 22.22
C LEU A 236 0.04 -4.01 21.79
N LYS A 237 0.85 -4.92 21.23
CA LYS A 237 0.42 -6.30 20.92
C LYS A 237 0.09 -7.11 22.18
N ALA A 238 0.84 -6.92 23.27
CA ALA A 238 0.54 -7.58 24.54
C ALA A 238 -0.78 -7.06 25.14
N LEU A 239 -1.02 -5.76 25.13
CA LEU A 239 -2.28 -5.16 25.56
C LEU A 239 -3.47 -5.63 24.70
N ALA A 240 -3.28 -5.66 23.38
CA ALA A 240 -4.27 -6.17 22.42
C ALA A 240 -4.60 -7.64 22.67
N LYS A 241 -3.58 -8.46 22.96
CA LYS A 241 -3.77 -9.88 23.28
C LYS A 241 -4.56 -10.08 24.57
N LEU A 242 -4.23 -9.30 25.60
CA LEU A 242 -4.96 -9.34 26.86
C LEU A 242 -6.43 -8.94 26.69
N ALA A 243 -6.69 -7.89 25.92
CA ALA A 243 -8.06 -7.46 25.61
C ALA A 243 -8.84 -8.56 24.86
N TYR A 244 -8.21 -9.22 23.87
CA TYR A 244 -8.83 -10.35 23.18
C TYR A 244 -9.14 -11.49 24.15
N ASP A 245 -8.18 -11.87 24.99
CA ASP A 245 -8.35 -13.02 25.90
C ASP A 245 -9.45 -12.79 26.92
N LEU A 246 -9.62 -11.57 27.38
CA LEU A 246 -10.68 -11.25 28.36
C LEU A 246 -12.06 -11.08 27.73
N ASN A 247 -12.16 -10.75 26.43
CA ASN A 247 -13.45 -10.47 25.82
C ASN A 247 -13.95 -11.54 24.83
N PHE A 248 -13.04 -12.06 24.00
CA PHE A 248 -13.42 -12.87 22.83
C PHE A 248 -12.91 -14.30 22.87
N ASN A 249 -12.06 -14.65 23.85
CA ASN A 249 -11.55 -16.00 23.99
C ASN A 249 -12.64 -16.93 24.55
N ASN A 250 -12.82 -18.08 23.92
CA ASN A 250 -13.79 -19.10 24.37
C ASN A 250 -13.48 -19.69 25.75
N ARG A 251 -12.23 -19.50 26.25
CA ARG A 251 -11.76 -19.98 27.55
C ARG A 251 -11.56 -18.83 28.54
N LYS A 252 -12.24 -17.71 28.35
CA LYS A 252 -12.14 -16.58 29.26
C LYS A 252 -12.67 -16.97 30.67
N PRO A 253 -12.08 -16.41 31.74
CA PRO A 253 -12.55 -16.66 33.10
C PRO A 253 -13.96 -16.12 33.33
N GLU A 254 -14.68 -16.68 34.31
CA GLU A 254 -16.06 -16.25 34.62
C GLU A 254 -16.16 -14.75 34.98
N ASN A 255 -15.13 -14.19 35.61
CA ASN A 255 -15.05 -12.78 35.98
C ASN A 255 -14.31 -11.92 34.94
N ALA A 256 -14.22 -12.36 33.67
CA ALA A 256 -13.45 -11.68 32.63
C ALA A 256 -13.85 -10.22 32.43
N ASP A 257 -15.14 -9.92 32.48
CA ASP A 257 -15.65 -8.55 32.29
C ASP A 257 -15.15 -7.62 33.43
N ALA A 258 -15.18 -8.07 34.68
CA ALA A 258 -14.64 -7.32 35.82
C ALA A 258 -13.11 -7.14 35.72
N LEU A 259 -12.42 -8.17 35.26
CA LEU A 259 -10.96 -8.11 35.00
C LEU A 259 -10.64 -7.13 33.88
N TYR A 260 -11.44 -7.11 32.81
CA TYR A 260 -11.27 -6.17 31.71
C TYR A 260 -11.48 -4.73 32.17
N GLN A 261 -12.52 -4.43 32.93
CA GLN A 261 -12.76 -3.10 33.49
C GLN A 261 -11.61 -2.67 34.43
N LYS A 262 -11.13 -3.57 35.27
CA LYS A 262 -9.98 -3.30 36.14
C LYS A 262 -8.71 -3.04 35.32
N PHE A 263 -8.50 -3.80 34.25
CA PHE A 263 -7.38 -3.60 33.32
C PHE A 263 -7.45 -2.22 32.67
N LEU A 264 -8.60 -1.85 32.11
CA LEU A 264 -8.79 -0.55 31.49
C LEU A 264 -8.59 0.61 32.48
N ALA A 265 -9.12 0.50 33.69
CA ALA A 265 -8.96 1.53 34.73
C ALA A 265 -7.50 1.70 35.18
N GLY A 266 -6.75 0.59 35.27
CA GLY A 266 -5.36 0.62 35.73
C GLY A 266 -4.34 0.97 34.63
N LEU A 267 -4.74 0.97 33.35
CA LEU A 267 -3.79 1.11 32.25
C LEU A 267 -3.08 2.48 32.24
N PRO A 268 -3.71 3.63 32.47
CA PRO A 268 -3.05 4.93 32.56
C PRO A 268 -2.16 5.11 33.80
N GLU A 269 -2.36 4.27 34.83
CA GLU A 269 -1.61 4.30 36.09
C GLU A 269 -0.28 3.52 36.02
N ILE A 270 -0.08 2.71 34.96
CA ILE A 270 1.13 1.93 34.77
C ILE A 270 2.27 2.84 34.33
N ASP A 271 3.39 2.74 35.03
CA ASP A 271 4.63 3.42 34.63
C ASP A 271 5.28 2.66 33.45
N PHE A 272 5.07 3.19 32.23
CA PHE A 272 5.69 2.72 30.99
C PHE A 272 7.03 3.37 30.69
N SER A 273 7.59 4.17 31.60
CA SER A 273 8.88 4.83 31.36
C SER A 273 10.03 3.83 31.27
N HIS A 274 11.08 4.17 30.53
CA HIS A 274 12.31 3.37 30.46
C HIS A 274 13.04 3.25 31.81
N SER A 275 12.73 4.12 32.77
CA SER A 275 13.29 4.01 34.13
C SER A 275 12.66 2.91 34.98
N ASN A 276 11.49 2.42 34.59
CA ASN A 276 10.84 1.32 35.30
C ASN A 276 11.57 0.00 35.03
N PRO A 277 12.10 -0.69 36.11
CA PRO A 277 12.85 -1.92 35.93
C PRO A 277 12.08 -3.07 35.24
N MET A 278 10.75 -3.00 35.21
CA MET A 278 9.93 -3.99 34.50
C MET A 278 10.19 -4.02 32.99
N TRP A 279 10.67 -2.92 32.41
CA TRP A 279 10.91 -2.79 30.96
C TRP A 279 12.38 -2.95 30.58
N ASN A 280 13.27 -3.19 31.55
CA ASN A 280 14.69 -3.44 31.31
C ASN A 280 14.90 -4.93 31.00
N TYR A 281 15.29 -5.23 29.76
CA TYR A 281 15.71 -6.56 29.32
C TYR A 281 17.18 -6.55 28.96
#